data_6766d6b321f16b03208e266098021cf2
#
_entry.id   6766d6b321f16b03208e266098021cf2
#
_cell.length_a   1.000
_cell.length_b   1.000
_cell.length_c   1.000
_cell.angle_alpha   90.00
_cell.angle_beta   90.00
_cell.angle_gamma   90.00
#
_symmetry.space_group_name_H-M   'P 1'
#
loop_
_entity.id
_entity.type
_entity.pdbx_description
1 polymer ?
#
loop_
_entity_poly.entity_id
_entity_poly.type
_entity_poly.pdbx_seq_one_letter_code
_entity_poly.pdbx_strand_id
1 'polypeptide(L)' 'MAKYVCSICGFVYDEERGVPEGGIAPGTRWEELPDDWVCPICGAEKSEFEKED' A
#
# COMPACT_ATOMS: atom_id res chain seq x y z
N MET A 1 -0.69 -13.52 -0.47
CA MET A 1 -1.04 -12.25 -1.12
C MET A 1 0.22 -11.40 -1.24
N ALA A 2 0.22 -10.45 -2.14
CA ALA A 2 1.43 -9.67 -2.44
C ALA A 2 1.69 -8.59 -1.40
N LYS A 3 2.94 -8.14 -1.36
CA LYS A 3 3.35 -7.01 -0.55
C LYS A 3 3.96 -5.96 -1.47
N TYR A 4 3.73 -4.70 -1.15
CA TYR A 4 4.25 -3.58 -1.92
C TYR A 4 5.00 -2.65 -0.97
N VAL A 5 6.20 -2.24 -1.36
CA VAL A 5 7.09 -1.46 -0.50
C VAL A 5 7.25 -0.06 -1.08
N CYS A 6 7.01 0.94 -0.24
CA CYS A 6 7.25 2.33 -0.62
C CYS A 6 8.75 2.57 -0.76
N SER A 7 9.18 3.04 -1.93
CA SER A 7 10.60 3.28 -2.18
C SER A 7 11.12 4.54 -1.48
N ILE A 8 10.22 5.35 -0.94
CA ILE A 8 10.58 6.61 -0.28
C ILE A 8 10.84 6.40 1.21
N CYS A 9 9.90 5.78 1.92
CA CYS A 9 10.00 5.63 3.38
C CYS A 9 10.10 4.19 3.86
N GLY A 10 9.91 3.21 2.97
CA GLY A 10 9.98 1.80 3.34
C GLY A 10 8.71 1.21 3.92
N PHE A 11 7.60 1.96 3.87
CA PHE A 11 6.31 1.42 4.33
C PHE A 11 5.92 0.21 3.49
N VAL A 12 5.44 -0.85 4.15
CA VAL A 12 5.02 -2.07 3.47
C VAL A 12 3.49 -2.14 3.47
N TYR A 13 2.90 -2.19 2.29
CA TYR A 13 1.48 -2.47 2.14
C TYR A 13 1.32 -3.98 1.93
N ASP A 14 0.80 -4.66 2.94
CA ASP A 14 0.54 -6.09 2.90
C ASP A 14 -0.95 -6.28 2.60
N GLU A 15 -1.27 -6.92 1.48
CA GLU A 15 -2.66 -7.11 1.08
C GLU A 15 -3.47 -7.88 2.12
N GLU A 16 -2.83 -8.79 2.85
CA GLU A 16 -3.54 -9.54 3.88
C GLU A 16 -3.86 -8.68 5.09
N ARG A 17 -3.03 -7.70 5.38
CA ARG A 17 -3.16 -6.86 6.55
C ARG A 17 -4.01 -5.62 6.30
N GLY A 18 -3.94 -5.06 5.10
CA GLY A 18 -4.57 -3.80 4.79
C GLY A 18 -3.93 -2.64 5.54
N VAL A 19 -4.69 -1.54 5.65
CA VAL A 19 -4.29 -0.37 6.45
C VAL A 19 -5.52 0.09 7.20
N PRO A 20 -5.87 -0.57 8.32
CA PRO A 20 -7.10 -0.23 9.05
C PRO A 20 -7.16 1.23 9.48
N GLU A 21 -6.02 1.81 9.86
CA GLU A 21 -5.95 3.22 10.25
C GLU A 21 -6.29 4.16 9.10
N GLY A 22 -6.05 3.73 7.87
CA GLY A 22 -6.37 4.50 6.68
C GLY A 22 -7.68 4.10 6.02
N GLY A 23 -8.46 3.24 6.67
CA GLY A 23 -9.74 2.80 6.14
C GLY A 23 -9.64 1.71 5.09
N ILE A 24 -8.50 1.04 4.96
CA ILE A 24 -8.30 -0.04 4.01
C ILE A 24 -8.43 -1.37 4.75
N ALA A 25 -9.46 -2.13 4.44
CA ALA A 25 -9.73 -3.39 5.13
C ALA A 25 -8.70 -4.46 4.79
N PRO A 26 -8.42 -5.39 5.71
CA PRO A 26 -7.58 -6.54 5.41
C PRO A 26 -8.15 -7.32 4.22
N GLY A 27 -7.27 -7.80 3.35
CA GLY A 27 -7.68 -8.52 2.15
C GLY A 27 -7.92 -7.63 0.94
N THR A 28 -7.74 -6.32 1.07
CA THR A 28 -7.86 -5.41 -0.07
C THR A 28 -6.63 -5.54 -0.96
N ARG A 29 -6.86 -5.87 -2.21
CA ARG A 29 -5.77 -6.06 -3.16
C ARG A 29 -5.25 -4.72 -3.65
N TRP A 30 -3.99 -4.71 -4.09
CA TRP A 30 -3.34 -3.48 -4.57
C TRP A 30 -4.14 -2.80 -5.68
N GLU A 31 -4.68 -3.60 -6.60
CA GLU A 31 -5.45 -3.07 -7.72
C GLU A 31 -6.77 -2.44 -7.27
N GLU A 32 -7.26 -2.82 -6.09
CA GLU A 32 -8.51 -2.29 -5.55
C GLU A 32 -8.34 -0.95 -4.86
N LEU A 33 -7.09 -0.56 -4.58
CA LEU A 33 -6.82 0.74 -4.00
C LEU A 33 -7.13 1.84 -5.02
N PRO A 34 -7.66 2.99 -4.58
CA PRO A 34 -7.91 4.11 -5.49
C PRO A 34 -6.62 4.54 -6.17
N ASP A 35 -6.74 5.08 -7.38
CA ASP A 35 -5.57 5.56 -8.12
C ASP A 35 -4.86 6.71 -7.39
N ASP A 36 -5.62 7.48 -6.60
CA ASP A 36 -5.07 8.59 -5.83
C ASP A 36 -4.67 8.20 -4.41
N TRP A 37 -4.68 6.90 -4.09
CA TRP A 37 -4.20 6.43 -2.79
C TRP A 37 -2.71 6.72 -2.67
N VAL A 38 -2.31 7.18 -1.49
CA VAL A 38 -0.90 7.53 -1.23
C VAL A 38 -0.42 6.82 0.03
N CYS A 39 0.89 6.74 0.17
CA CYS A 39 1.50 6.15 1.36
C CYS A 39 1.04 6.90 2.61
N PRO A 40 0.54 6.20 3.63
CA PRO A 40 0.06 6.88 4.84
C PRO A 40 1.19 7.48 5.68
N ILE A 41 2.43 7.12 5.39
CA ILE A 41 3.59 7.62 6.17
C ILE A 41 4.20 8.85 5.51
N CYS A 42 4.50 8.78 4.21
CA CYS A 42 5.23 9.85 3.53
C CYS A 42 4.45 10.52 2.40
N GLY A 43 3.29 9.99 2.04
CA GLY A 43 2.47 10.55 0.98
C GLY A 43 2.91 10.21 -0.43
N ALA A 44 3.79 9.22 -0.60
CA ALA A 44 4.25 8.81 -1.92
C ALA A 44 3.11 8.20 -2.73
N GLU A 45 3.13 8.43 -4.03
CA GLU A 45 2.11 7.87 -4.92
C GLU A 45 2.28 6.37 -5.09
N LYS A 46 1.22 5.71 -5.58
CA LYS A 46 1.28 4.27 -5.83
C LYS A 46 2.43 3.89 -6.76
N SER A 47 2.77 4.74 -7.71
CA SER A 47 3.87 4.47 -8.64
C SER A 47 5.23 4.39 -7.96
N GLU A 48 5.34 4.89 -6.74
CA GLU A 48 6.59 4.83 -5.98
C GLU A 48 6.72 3.52 -5.20
N PHE A 49 5.70 2.66 -5.24
CA PHE A 49 5.73 1.37 -4.57
C PHE A 49 6.24 0.30 -5.52
N GLU A 50 6.99 -0.65 -4.98
CA GLU A 50 7.48 -1.79 -5.73
C GLU A 50 6.91 -3.07 -5.14
N LYS A 51 6.48 -3.97 -6.00
CA LYS A 51 5.95 -5.25 -5.56
C LYS A 51 7.09 -6.12 -5.01
N GLU A 52 6.87 -6.63 -3.83
CA GLU A 52 7.82 -7.55 -3.18
C GLU A 52 7.16 -8.92 -3.06
N ASP A 53 7.79 -9.92 -3.60
CA ASP A 53 7.31 -11.30 -3.53
C ASP A 53 7.93 -12.07 -2.37
#